data_6361b9d5be9431fd00c79ad098755d19
#
_entry.id   6361b9d5be9431fd00c79ad098755d19
#
_cell.length_a   1.000
_cell.length_b   1.000
_cell.length_c   1.000
_cell.angle_alpha   90.00
_cell.angle_beta   90.00
_cell.angle_gamma   90.00
#
_symmetry.space_group_name_H-M   'P 1'
#
loop_
_entity.id
_entity.type
_entity.pdbx_description
1 polymer ?
#
loop_
_entity_poly.entity_id
_entity_poly.type
_entity_poly.pdbx_seq_one_letter_code
_entity_poly.pdbx_strand_id
1 'polypeptide(L)'
;MSKTAVPPRVGVVMGSDSDWPKICAVGAALDEFGVPWEARVMSAHRTPDAVREYARGAADRGLKVLIAAAGGAAHLAAAVAAHTTLPVVGIPVPTPDLGGLDSLLSTVQMPGDVPVASVAVGMGGPRNAGLFAVQILATSDPALEQQLRAFKRQLQDQVAGSNQALNEALRGAGSGGTAQQ
;
A
#
# COMPACT_ATOMS: atom_id res chain seq x y z
N MET A 1 -18.04 -24.27 18.17
CA MET A 1 -18.53 -22.94 17.73
C MET A 1 -17.47 -22.36 16.81
N SER A 2 -17.73 -22.35 15.51
CA SER A 2 -16.83 -21.76 14.50
C SER A 2 -16.75 -20.26 14.76
N LYS A 3 -15.56 -19.72 15.04
CA LYS A 3 -15.33 -18.27 14.99
C LYS A 3 -15.65 -17.83 13.56
N THR A 4 -16.76 -17.13 13.35
CA THR A 4 -17.05 -16.46 12.09
C THR A 4 -15.91 -15.48 11.84
N ALA A 5 -15.07 -15.81 10.85
CA ALA A 5 -13.99 -14.92 10.45
C ALA A 5 -14.62 -13.59 10.02
N VAL A 6 -14.07 -12.49 10.53
CA VAL A 6 -14.53 -11.14 10.14
C VAL A 6 -14.34 -11.00 8.62
N PRO A 7 -15.38 -10.62 7.86
CA PRO A 7 -15.25 -10.51 6.41
C PRO A 7 -14.20 -9.46 6.03
N PRO A 8 -13.39 -9.72 5.00
CA PRO A 8 -12.34 -8.79 4.57
C PRO A 8 -12.94 -7.47 4.04
N ARG A 9 -12.32 -6.36 4.41
CA ARG A 9 -12.66 -5.01 3.93
C ARG A 9 -11.72 -4.54 2.80
N VAL A 10 -10.52 -5.13 2.70
CA VAL A 10 -9.53 -4.82 1.67
C VAL A 10 -9.13 -6.08 0.94
N GLY A 11 -9.15 -6.03 -0.39
CA GLY A 11 -8.65 -7.09 -1.26
C GLY A 11 -7.29 -6.72 -1.84
N VAL A 12 -6.29 -7.58 -1.65
CA VAL A 12 -4.95 -7.43 -2.23
C VAL A 12 -4.79 -8.46 -3.33
N VAL A 13 -4.55 -8.02 -4.56
CA VAL A 13 -4.32 -8.90 -5.72
C VAL A 13 -2.95 -8.67 -6.32
N MET A 14 -2.29 -9.74 -6.78
CA MET A 14 -0.96 -9.67 -7.38
C MET A 14 -0.85 -10.58 -8.59
N GLY A 15 -0.02 -10.18 -9.58
CA GLY A 15 0.16 -10.90 -10.83
C GLY A 15 0.89 -12.24 -10.71
N SER A 16 1.71 -12.39 -9.66
CA SER A 16 2.48 -13.58 -9.33
C SER A 16 2.67 -13.68 -7.82
N ASP A 17 2.80 -14.90 -7.30
CA ASP A 17 3.20 -15.17 -5.92
C ASP A 17 4.62 -14.66 -5.60
N SER A 18 5.49 -14.60 -6.61
CA SER A 18 6.84 -14.00 -6.52
C SER A 18 6.83 -12.49 -6.21
N ASP A 19 5.68 -11.82 -6.34
CA ASP A 19 5.52 -10.43 -5.97
C ASP A 19 5.31 -10.25 -4.46
N TRP A 20 4.76 -11.27 -3.78
CA TRP A 20 4.41 -11.18 -2.36
C TRP A 20 5.56 -10.74 -1.45
N PRO A 21 6.79 -11.28 -1.55
CA PRO A 21 7.90 -10.82 -0.72
C PRO A 21 8.23 -9.32 -0.89
N LYS A 22 7.93 -8.75 -2.06
CA LYS A 22 8.16 -7.33 -2.37
C LYS A 22 7.06 -6.42 -1.84
N ILE A 23 5.84 -6.96 -1.65
CA ILE A 23 4.66 -6.16 -1.31
C ILE A 23 4.04 -6.52 0.05
N CYS A 24 4.55 -7.50 0.78
CA CYS A 24 3.97 -7.99 2.05
C CYS A 24 3.77 -6.88 3.10
N ALA A 25 4.51 -5.77 3.02
CA ALA A 25 4.32 -4.60 3.86
C ALA A 25 2.91 -3.97 3.75
N VAL A 26 2.14 -4.28 2.68
CA VAL A 26 0.74 -3.89 2.56
C VAL A 26 -0.12 -4.57 3.64
N GLY A 27 0.06 -5.88 3.82
CA GLY A 27 -0.65 -6.64 4.85
C GLY A 27 -0.29 -6.16 6.26
N ALA A 28 1.02 -5.98 6.52
CA ALA A 28 1.49 -5.48 7.81
C ALA A 28 0.88 -4.11 8.17
N ALA A 29 0.72 -3.20 7.18
CA ALA A 29 0.07 -1.91 7.39
C ALA A 29 -1.43 -2.06 7.73
N LEU A 30 -2.14 -2.98 7.07
CA LEU A 30 -3.55 -3.25 7.36
C LEU A 30 -3.74 -3.89 8.74
N ASP A 31 -2.85 -4.83 9.10
CA ASP A 31 -2.87 -5.51 10.41
C ASP A 31 -2.62 -4.53 11.56
N GLU A 32 -1.71 -3.56 11.38
CA GLU A 32 -1.41 -2.50 12.36
C GLU A 32 -2.67 -1.70 12.77
N PHE A 33 -3.61 -1.52 11.84
CA PHE A 33 -4.87 -0.82 12.10
C PHE A 33 -6.05 -1.77 12.33
N GLY A 34 -5.81 -3.08 12.43
CA GLY A 34 -6.85 -4.08 12.65
C GLY A 34 -7.86 -4.19 11.51
N VAL A 35 -7.46 -3.82 10.28
CA VAL A 35 -8.31 -3.90 9.09
C VAL A 35 -8.26 -5.31 8.51
N PRO A 36 -9.38 -6.06 8.46
CA PRO A 36 -9.40 -7.39 7.86
C PRO A 36 -9.21 -7.31 6.34
N TRP A 37 -8.37 -8.19 5.81
CA TRP A 37 -8.01 -8.22 4.40
C TRP A 37 -7.84 -9.64 3.88
N GLU A 38 -7.89 -9.80 2.55
CA GLU A 38 -7.56 -11.05 1.85
C GLU A 38 -6.51 -10.78 0.76
N ALA A 39 -5.74 -11.82 0.40
CA ALA A 39 -4.82 -11.75 -0.72
C ALA A 39 -5.10 -12.85 -1.75
N ARG A 40 -4.95 -12.53 -3.05
CA ARG A 40 -5.14 -13.45 -4.18
C ARG A 40 -4.07 -13.24 -5.25
N VAL A 41 -3.62 -14.33 -5.84
CA VAL A 41 -2.79 -14.30 -7.05
C VAL A 41 -3.72 -14.43 -8.28
N MET A 42 -3.65 -13.45 -9.17
CA MET A 42 -4.37 -13.47 -10.45
C MET A 42 -3.70 -12.54 -11.46
N SER A 43 -3.68 -12.90 -12.72
CA SER A 43 -2.98 -12.15 -13.75
C SER A 43 -3.96 -11.56 -14.77
N ALA A 44 -3.83 -10.25 -15.03
CA ALA A 44 -4.62 -9.60 -16.07
C ALA A 44 -4.44 -10.25 -17.46
N HIS A 45 -3.24 -10.81 -17.72
CA HIS A 45 -2.91 -11.39 -19.02
C HIS A 45 -3.17 -12.90 -19.11
N ARG A 46 -2.98 -13.64 -17.98
CA ARG A 46 -3.05 -15.11 -17.97
C ARG A 46 -4.39 -15.65 -17.47
N THR A 47 -5.05 -14.89 -16.59
CA THR A 47 -6.34 -15.25 -15.97
C THR A 47 -7.31 -14.07 -15.97
N PRO A 48 -7.60 -13.42 -17.11
CA PRO A 48 -8.41 -12.21 -17.18
C PRO A 48 -9.83 -12.39 -16.63
N ASP A 49 -10.44 -13.56 -16.84
CA ASP A 49 -11.78 -13.85 -16.33
C ASP A 49 -11.80 -13.92 -14.80
N ALA A 50 -10.78 -14.50 -14.17
CA ALA A 50 -10.67 -14.52 -12.72
C ALA A 50 -10.53 -13.09 -12.13
N VAL A 51 -9.77 -12.21 -12.80
CA VAL A 51 -9.68 -10.79 -12.42
C VAL A 51 -11.03 -10.09 -12.51
N ARG A 52 -11.74 -10.30 -13.62
CA ARG A 52 -13.08 -9.74 -13.84
C ARG A 52 -14.08 -10.20 -12.79
N GLU A 53 -14.15 -11.50 -12.54
CA GLU A 53 -15.08 -12.06 -11.56
C GLU A 53 -14.78 -11.58 -10.15
N TYR A 54 -13.50 -11.57 -9.77
CA TYR A 54 -13.06 -11.08 -8.47
C TYR A 54 -13.46 -9.62 -8.26
N ALA A 55 -13.16 -8.74 -9.23
CA ALA A 55 -13.42 -7.31 -9.14
C ALA A 55 -14.93 -7.00 -9.10
N ARG A 56 -15.73 -7.66 -9.93
CA ARG A 56 -17.20 -7.48 -9.96
C ARG A 56 -17.87 -7.92 -8.67
N GLY A 57 -17.46 -9.06 -8.11
CA GLY A 57 -18.05 -9.59 -6.86
C GLY A 57 -17.46 -8.97 -5.59
N ALA A 58 -16.49 -8.06 -5.69
CA ALA A 58 -15.77 -7.53 -4.53
C ALA A 58 -16.68 -6.76 -3.55
N ALA A 59 -17.51 -5.86 -4.06
CA ALA A 59 -18.42 -5.06 -3.25
C ALA A 59 -19.46 -5.92 -2.51
N ASP A 60 -20.02 -6.93 -3.19
CA ASP A 60 -21.02 -7.86 -2.63
C ASP A 60 -20.42 -8.73 -1.52
N ARG A 61 -19.13 -9.02 -1.58
CA ARG A 61 -18.40 -9.73 -0.51
C ARG A 61 -18.03 -8.84 0.68
N GLY A 62 -18.32 -7.53 0.62
CA GLY A 62 -18.04 -6.58 1.70
C GLY A 62 -16.73 -5.81 1.57
N LEU A 63 -15.95 -6.05 0.51
CA LEU A 63 -14.73 -5.27 0.23
C LEU A 63 -15.07 -3.79 -0.03
N LYS A 64 -14.17 -2.90 0.37
CA LYS A 64 -14.32 -1.45 0.22
C LYS A 64 -13.18 -0.82 -0.58
N VAL A 65 -12.02 -1.47 -0.62
CA VAL A 65 -10.84 -1.03 -1.37
C VAL A 65 -10.17 -2.24 -1.99
N LEU A 66 -9.71 -2.11 -3.23
CA LEU A 66 -8.88 -3.11 -3.89
C LEU A 66 -7.47 -2.55 -4.09
N ILE A 67 -6.47 -3.35 -3.76
CA ILE A 67 -5.05 -3.03 -3.96
C ILE A 67 -4.52 -4.04 -4.97
N ALA A 68 -3.93 -3.57 -6.08
CA ALA A 68 -3.44 -4.43 -7.14
C ALA A 68 -1.96 -4.18 -7.42
N ALA A 69 -1.14 -5.22 -7.30
CA ALA A 69 0.31 -5.16 -7.50
C ALA A 69 0.72 -5.90 -8.78
N ALA A 70 1.54 -5.25 -9.60
CA ALA A 70 2.08 -5.86 -10.81
C ALA A 70 3.40 -5.20 -11.23
N GLY A 71 4.26 -5.97 -11.91
CA GLY A 71 5.52 -5.51 -12.49
C GLY A 71 5.52 -5.57 -14.02
N GLY A 72 6.41 -4.81 -14.65
CA GLY A 72 6.54 -4.73 -16.09
C GLY A 72 5.32 -4.08 -16.76
N ALA A 73 4.65 -4.81 -17.64
CA ALA A 73 3.34 -4.45 -18.17
C ALA A 73 2.27 -4.58 -17.06
N ALA A 74 2.28 -3.67 -16.12
CA ALA A 74 1.56 -3.72 -14.85
C ALA A 74 0.05 -3.38 -15.01
N HIS A 75 -0.64 -4.10 -15.89
CA HIS A 75 -2.04 -3.83 -16.27
C HIS A 75 -3.08 -4.30 -15.24
N LEU A 76 -2.66 -4.99 -14.16
CA LEU A 76 -3.61 -5.60 -13.21
C LEU A 76 -4.51 -4.57 -12.53
N ALA A 77 -3.95 -3.45 -12.07
CA ALA A 77 -4.74 -2.41 -11.41
C ALA A 77 -5.79 -1.79 -12.36
N ALA A 78 -5.40 -1.53 -13.60
CA ALA A 78 -6.30 -1.03 -14.63
C ALA A 78 -7.42 -2.04 -14.96
N ALA A 79 -7.06 -3.34 -15.09
CA ALA A 79 -8.03 -4.39 -15.34
C ALA A 79 -9.03 -4.54 -14.17
N VAL A 80 -8.57 -4.44 -12.93
CA VAL A 80 -9.44 -4.43 -11.74
C VAL A 80 -10.36 -3.20 -11.76
N ALA A 81 -9.80 -1.99 -11.98
CA ALA A 81 -10.58 -0.75 -11.99
C ALA A 81 -11.69 -0.72 -13.06
N ALA A 82 -11.44 -1.36 -14.20
CA ALA A 82 -12.44 -1.47 -15.28
C ALA A 82 -13.67 -2.33 -14.89
N HIS A 83 -13.61 -3.09 -13.80
CA HIS A 83 -14.66 -4.04 -13.42
C HIS A 83 -15.27 -3.80 -12.04
N THR A 84 -14.93 -2.71 -11.36
CA THR A 84 -15.47 -2.37 -10.04
C THR A 84 -15.73 -0.87 -9.91
N THR A 85 -16.62 -0.50 -9.00
CA THR A 85 -16.81 0.89 -8.54
C THR A 85 -16.06 1.19 -7.26
N LEU A 86 -15.37 0.21 -6.69
CA LEU A 86 -14.55 0.40 -5.48
C LEU A 86 -13.27 1.17 -5.83
N PRO A 87 -12.72 1.96 -4.89
CA PRO A 87 -11.40 2.55 -5.05
C PRO A 87 -10.33 1.48 -5.33
N VAL A 88 -9.48 1.73 -6.33
CA VAL A 88 -8.37 0.85 -6.69
C VAL A 88 -7.05 1.56 -6.47
N VAL A 89 -6.15 0.90 -5.72
CA VAL A 89 -4.79 1.36 -5.46
C VAL A 89 -3.81 0.44 -6.18
N GLY A 90 -2.99 1.00 -7.06
CA GLY A 90 -1.96 0.27 -7.79
C GLY A 90 -0.62 0.31 -7.08
N ILE A 91 0.03 -0.84 -6.94
CA ILE A 91 1.42 -0.96 -6.47
C ILE A 91 2.31 -1.33 -7.65
N PRO A 92 3.12 -0.39 -8.17
CA PRO A 92 4.12 -0.70 -9.18
C PRO A 92 5.24 -1.55 -8.55
N VAL A 93 5.38 -2.81 -9.02
CA VAL A 93 6.41 -3.72 -8.52
C VAL A 93 7.71 -3.48 -9.29
N PRO A 94 8.87 -3.31 -8.60
CA PRO A 94 10.15 -3.13 -9.26
C PRO A 94 10.52 -4.33 -10.15
N THR A 95 11.03 -4.05 -11.35
CA THR A 95 11.56 -5.03 -12.29
C THR A 95 13.07 -4.84 -12.48
N PRO A 96 13.83 -5.90 -12.82
CA PRO A 96 15.27 -5.77 -13.05
C PRO A 96 15.61 -4.88 -14.25
N ASP A 97 14.80 -4.91 -15.32
CA ASP A 97 15.11 -4.31 -16.60
C ASP A 97 15.08 -2.77 -16.58
N LEU A 98 13.98 -2.20 -16.03
CA LEU A 98 13.78 -0.74 -15.99
C LEU A 98 13.60 -0.19 -14.56
N GLY A 99 14.00 -0.96 -13.53
CA GLY A 99 13.94 -0.53 -12.13
C GLY A 99 12.52 -0.25 -11.65
N GLY A 100 11.50 -0.68 -12.38
CA GLY A 100 10.08 -0.46 -12.09
C GLY A 100 9.49 0.80 -12.73
N LEU A 101 10.22 1.53 -13.59
CA LEU A 101 9.66 2.65 -14.34
C LEU A 101 8.55 2.20 -15.30
N ASP A 102 8.72 1.06 -15.93
CA ASP A 102 7.72 0.35 -16.74
C ASP A 102 6.45 0.06 -15.93
N SER A 103 6.61 -0.49 -14.74
CA SER A 103 5.50 -0.77 -13.82
C SER A 103 4.76 0.50 -13.40
N LEU A 104 5.50 1.57 -13.08
CA LEU A 104 4.93 2.85 -12.68
C LEU A 104 4.12 3.47 -13.82
N LEU A 105 4.72 3.57 -15.01
CA LEU A 105 4.05 4.19 -16.16
C LEU A 105 2.82 3.37 -16.59
N SER A 106 2.87 2.04 -16.55
CA SER A 106 1.73 1.18 -16.84
C SER A 106 0.60 1.33 -15.82
N THR A 107 0.91 1.69 -14.58
CA THR A 107 -0.09 1.83 -13.51
C THR A 107 -0.67 3.24 -13.44
N VAL A 108 0.14 4.29 -13.65
CA VAL A 108 -0.27 5.68 -13.44
C VAL A 108 -0.92 6.32 -14.66
N GLN A 109 -0.56 5.90 -15.89
CA GLN A 109 -1.06 6.47 -17.14
C GLN A 109 -2.41 5.90 -17.53
N MET A 110 -3.41 6.16 -16.69
CA MET A 110 -4.78 5.69 -16.91
C MET A 110 -5.54 6.60 -17.89
N PRO A 111 -6.45 6.02 -18.70
CA PRO A 111 -7.37 6.82 -19.51
C PRO A 111 -8.34 7.59 -18.61
N GLY A 112 -8.93 8.66 -19.15
CA GLY A 112 -10.01 9.38 -18.48
C GLY A 112 -11.13 8.43 -18.04
N ASP A 113 -11.80 8.76 -16.95
CA ASP A 113 -12.96 8.05 -16.39
C ASP A 113 -12.68 6.65 -15.77
N VAL A 114 -11.44 6.17 -15.79
CA VAL A 114 -11.03 4.92 -15.12
C VAL A 114 -9.86 5.20 -14.15
N PRO A 115 -10.13 5.72 -12.96
CA PRO A 115 -9.08 6.13 -12.02
C PRO A 115 -8.41 4.93 -11.32
N VAL A 116 -7.08 5.01 -11.18
CA VAL A 116 -6.26 4.18 -10.28
C VAL A 116 -5.34 5.10 -9.49
N ALA A 117 -5.37 5.00 -8.16
CA ALA A 117 -4.42 5.70 -7.31
C ALA A 117 -3.10 4.91 -7.25
N SER A 118 -2.00 5.46 -7.79
CA SER A 118 -0.70 4.79 -7.75
C SER A 118 0.12 5.23 -6.55
N VAL A 119 0.81 4.27 -5.93
CA VAL A 119 1.82 4.54 -4.89
C VAL A 119 3.23 4.48 -5.47
N ALA A 120 4.25 4.75 -4.65
CA ALA A 120 5.64 4.72 -5.08
C ALA A 120 6.11 3.32 -5.51
N VAL A 121 7.11 3.29 -6.40
CA VAL A 121 7.91 2.08 -6.70
C VAL A 121 8.85 1.79 -5.53
N GLY A 122 8.95 0.52 -5.13
CA GLY A 122 9.93 0.09 -4.12
C GLY A 122 9.42 0.17 -2.68
N MET A 123 10.35 0.29 -1.72
CA MET A 123 10.14 -0.07 -0.31
C MET A 123 8.97 0.63 0.40
N GLY A 124 8.72 1.90 0.15
CA GLY A 124 7.63 2.65 0.78
C GLY A 124 6.26 2.43 0.15
N GLY A 125 6.22 2.02 -1.12
CA GLY A 125 4.99 1.89 -1.91
C GLY A 125 3.97 0.94 -1.30
N PRO A 126 4.31 -0.33 -1.03
CA PRO A 126 3.37 -1.31 -0.50
C PRO A 126 2.77 -0.90 0.86
N ARG A 127 3.60 -0.40 1.79
CA ARG A 127 3.10 0.12 3.06
C ARG A 127 2.14 1.29 2.86
N ASN A 128 2.50 2.23 1.98
CA ASN A 128 1.65 3.38 1.67
C ASN A 128 0.33 2.98 1.00
N ALA A 129 0.29 1.91 0.19
CA ALA A 129 -0.95 1.38 -0.34
C ALA A 129 -1.89 0.88 0.78
N GLY A 130 -1.35 0.15 1.76
CA GLY A 130 -2.11 -0.28 2.95
C GLY A 130 -2.61 0.91 3.75
N LEU A 131 -1.75 1.88 4.07
CA LEU A 131 -2.13 3.10 4.79
C LEU A 131 -3.18 3.92 4.03
N PHE A 132 -3.08 4.02 2.71
CA PHE A 132 -4.06 4.73 1.89
C PHE A 132 -5.42 4.03 1.91
N ALA A 133 -5.45 2.70 1.86
CA ALA A 133 -6.69 1.94 2.06
C ALA A 133 -7.30 2.20 3.45
N VAL A 134 -6.49 2.22 4.52
CA VAL A 134 -6.96 2.61 5.86
C VAL A 134 -7.53 4.02 5.88
N GLN A 135 -6.89 4.99 5.20
CA GLN A 135 -7.39 6.36 5.09
C GLN A 135 -8.74 6.44 4.38
N ILE A 136 -8.93 5.68 3.29
CA ILE A 136 -10.22 5.60 2.60
C ILE A 136 -11.29 5.05 3.53
N LEU A 137 -10.99 3.97 4.27
CA LEU A 137 -11.93 3.38 5.21
C LEU A 137 -12.27 4.32 6.38
N ALA A 138 -11.30 5.10 6.84
CA ALA A 138 -11.45 6.03 7.95
C ALA A 138 -12.40 7.21 7.64
N THR A 139 -12.68 7.50 6.37
CA THR A 139 -13.67 8.55 6.00
C THR A 139 -15.09 8.24 6.49
N SER A 140 -15.37 6.98 6.82
CA SER A 140 -16.66 6.51 7.35
C SER A 140 -16.52 5.67 8.62
N ASP A 141 -15.33 5.67 9.26
CA ASP A 141 -15.02 4.87 10.44
C ASP A 141 -14.26 5.73 11.47
N PRO A 142 -14.96 6.35 12.44
CA PRO A 142 -14.33 7.24 13.42
C PRO A 142 -13.23 6.58 14.27
N ALA A 143 -13.32 5.27 14.50
CA ALA A 143 -12.30 4.55 15.26
C ALA A 143 -10.98 4.48 14.46
N LEU A 144 -11.04 4.17 13.16
CA LEU A 144 -9.87 4.21 12.27
C LEU A 144 -9.32 5.64 12.12
N GLU A 145 -10.20 6.65 12.04
CA GLU A 145 -9.76 8.05 12.00
C GLU A 145 -8.94 8.41 13.25
N GLN A 146 -9.42 8.04 14.43
CA GLN A 146 -8.69 8.29 15.67
C GLN A 146 -7.32 7.59 15.70
N GLN A 147 -7.25 6.34 15.24
CA GLN A 147 -5.99 5.61 15.14
C GLN A 147 -5.01 6.30 14.17
N LEU A 148 -5.48 6.77 13.01
CA LEU A 148 -4.66 7.52 12.05
C LEU A 148 -4.14 8.84 12.63
N ARG A 149 -4.96 9.57 13.41
CA ARG A 149 -4.53 10.77 14.11
C ARG A 149 -3.42 10.45 15.14
N ALA A 150 -3.53 9.36 15.88
CA ALA A 150 -2.50 8.91 16.81
C ALA A 150 -1.22 8.51 16.06
N PHE A 151 -1.34 7.75 14.98
CA PHE A 151 -0.22 7.38 14.11
C PHE A 151 0.52 8.61 13.56
N LYS A 152 -0.19 9.64 13.10
CA LYS A 152 0.45 10.89 12.63
C LYS A 152 1.21 11.61 13.73
N ARG A 153 0.72 11.63 14.97
CA ARG A 153 1.47 12.18 16.12
C ARG A 153 2.75 11.39 16.37
N GLN A 154 2.69 10.06 16.37
CA GLN A 154 3.88 9.23 16.56
C GLN A 154 4.97 9.51 15.49
N LEU A 155 4.60 9.73 14.24
CA LEU A 155 5.55 10.11 13.19
C LEU A 155 6.22 11.47 13.49
N GLN A 156 5.46 12.45 14.01
CA GLN A 156 6.00 13.75 14.40
C GLN A 156 6.98 13.60 15.57
N ASP A 157 6.62 12.81 16.58
CA ASP A 157 7.45 12.56 17.76
C ASP A 157 8.76 11.84 17.38
N GLN A 158 8.72 10.89 16.44
CA GLN A 158 9.91 10.24 15.93
C GLN A 158 10.88 11.22 15.25
N VAL A 159 10.36 12.13 14.42
CA VAL A 159 11.20 13.15 13.76
C VAL A 159 11.77 14.13 14.78
N ALA A 160 10.98 14.55 15.77
CA ALA A 160 11.45 15.41 16.84
C ALA A 160 12.57 14.76 17.67
N GLY A 161 12.41 13.48 18.02
CA GLY A 161 13.45 12.70 18.71
C GLY A 161 14.72 12.55 17.88
N SER A 162 14.60 12.28 16.57
CA SER A 162 15.75 12.20 15.67
C SER A 162 16.49 13.55 15.58
N ASN A 163 15.76 14.67 15.53
CA ASN A 163 16.36 16.00 15.52
C ASN A 163 17.08 16.32 16.83
N GLN A 164 16.51 15.92 17.97
CA GLN A 164 17.16 16.09 19.27
C GLN A 164 18.47 15.29 19.33
N ALA A 165 18.46 14.00 18.94
CA ALA A 165 19.64 13.16 18.92
C ALA A 165 20.75 13.72 18.01
N LEU A 166 20.39 14.25 16.83
CA LEU A 166 21.34 14.91 15.95
C LEU A 166 21.97 16.15 16.62
N ASN A 167 21.17 17.00 17.26
CA ASN A 167 21.67 18.21 17.93
C ASN A 167 22.60 17.87 19.10
N GLU A 168 22.33 16.81 19.85
CA GLU A 168 23.20 16.34 20.94
C GLU A 168 24.54 15.81 20.37
N ALA A 169 24.50 15.06 19.28
CA ALA A 169 25.71 14.57 18.61
C ALA A 169 26.59 15.72 18.08
N LEU A 170 25.98 16.76 17.49
CA LEU A 170 26.70 17.92 16.99
C LEU A 170 27.36 18.72 18.10
N ARG A 171 26.71 18.89 19.26
CA ARG A 171 27.28 19.57 20.45
C ARG A 171 28.45 18.77 21.03
N GLY A 172 28.33 17.44 21.11
CA GLY A 172 29.40 16.55 21.57
C GLY A 172 30.63 16.58 20.66
N ALA A 173 30.45 16.68 19.36
CA ALA A 173 31.55 16.78 18.39
C ALA A 173 32.27 18.17 18.47
N GLY A 174 31.55 19.23 18.78
CA GLY A 174 32.15 20.58 18.92
C GLY A 174 32.96 20.81 20.21
N SER A 175 32.74 19.99 21.25
CA SER A 175 33.45 20.10 22.52
C SER A 175 34.78 19.31 22.59
N GLY A 176 35.10 18.47 21.58
CA GLY A 176 36.34 17.69 21.51
C GLY A 176 37.53 18.39 20.81
N GLY A 177 37.38 19.65 20.35
CA GLY A 177 38.34 20.35 19.50
C GLY A 177 39.28 21.34 20.17
N THR A 178 39.34 21.44 21.50
CA THR A 178 40.22 22.41 22.19
C THR A 178 40.95 21.77 23.36
N ALA A 179 41.91 20.91 23.07
CA ALA A 179 42.98 20.61 24.04
C ALA A 179 44.13 19.90 23.31
N GLN A 180 44.97 20.66 22.59
CA GLN A 180 46.42 20.38 22.43
C GLN A 180 47.04 21.56 21.67
N GLN A 181 47.55 22.52 22.38
CA GLN A 181 48.74 23.30 22.01
C GLN A 181 49.73 23.26 23.18
#